data_a1e51050957554de405da338debad37f
#
_entry.id   a1e51050957554de405da338debad37f
#
_cell.length_a   1.000
_cell.length_b   1.000
_cell.length_c   1.000
_cell.angle_alpha   90.00
_cell.angle_beta   90.00
_cell.angle_gamma   90.00
#
_symmetry.space_group_name_H-M   'P 1'
#
loop_
_entity.id
_entity.type
_entity.pdbx_description
1 polymer ?
#
loop_
_entity_poly.entity_id
_entity_poly.type
_entity_poly.pdbx_seq_one_letter_code
_entity_poly.pdbx_strand_id
1 'polypeptide(L)'
;MSNPFFKNTGPYDINDLLKLTKLEYQSFEKERIKDIKDLNSSQKGDITFLHSKRYSNLAKSTKASFCITNERLNSFLPASCKIIISDKILLDVAQITKKFYPNSITDDFDDSVEYIENTQFKDKVKYGRNILIGKNVEIGSKCLIGHNSIIEKNISIGDNCSIGSNVIIKNSLIKNNVHILDGCV
;
A
#
# COMPACT_ATOMS: atom_id res chain seq x y z
N MET A 1 6.64 -0.26 -8.74
CA MET A 1 6.08 1.09 -8.55
C MET A 1 6.26 1.44 -7.08
N SER A 2 6.62 2.67 -6.75
CA SER A 2 6.60 3.17 -5.38
C SER A 2 5.13 3.29 -4.93
N ASN A 3 4.86 3.09 -3.64
CA ASN A 3 3.54 3.31 -3.09
C ASN A 3 3.18 4.81 -3.19
N PRO A 4 2.10 5.20 -3.89
CA PRO A 4 1.77 6.61 -4.08
C PRO A 4 1.14 7.25 -2.83
N PHE A 5 0.64 6.45 -1.87
CA PHE A 5 -0.12 6.93 -0.72
C PHE A 5 0.74 7.10 0.52
N PHE A 6 1.72 6.22 0.72
CA PHE A 6 2.51 6.16 1.95
C PHE A 6 4.00 6.26 1.66
N LYS A 7 4.69 7.14 2.39
CA LYS A 7 6.13 7.33 2.24
C LYS A 7 6.88 6.20 2.97
N ASN A 8 7.73 5.49 2.23
CA ASN A 8 8.69 4.55 2.80
C ASN A 8 9.76 5.34 3.60
N THR A 9 9.97 4.97 4.85
CA THR A 9 10.94 5.59 5.77
C THR A 9 12.27 4.83 5.88
N GLY A 10 12.41 3.71 5.16
CA GLY A 10 13.65 2.93 5.07
C GLY A 10 14.79 3.64 4.32
N PRO A 11 15.94 2.98 4.20
CA PRO A 11 16.21 1.58 4.54
C PRO A 11 16.58 1.36 6.02
N TYR A 12 16.33 0.15 6.54
CA TYR A 12 16.64 -0.27 7.91
C TYR A 12 17.60 -1.46 7.96
N ASP A 13 18.37 -1.61 9.03
CA ASP A 13 19.16 -2.82 9.26
C ASP A 13 18.23 -4.00 9.56
N ILE A 14 18.53 -5.19 9.03
CA ILE A 14 17.72 -6.39 9.21
C ILE A 14 17.54 -6.74 10.70
N ASN A 15 18.61 -6.64 11.49
CA ASN A 15 18.53 -6.97 12.90
C ASN A 15 17.66 -5.98 13.69
N ASP A 16 17.62 -4.71 13.27
CA ASP A 16 16.70 -3.73 13.89
C ASP A 16 15.23 -4.02 13.53
N LEU A 17 14.95 -4.55 12.35
CA LEU A 17 13.62 -5.02 11.99
C LEU A 17 13.20 -6.25 12.80
N LEU A 18 14.12 -7.17 13.06
CA LEU A 18 13.86 -8.37 13.87
C LEU A 18 13.59 -8.05 15.34
N LYS A 19 14.17 -6.98 15.89
CA LYS A 19 13.86 -6.50 17.25
C LYS A 19 12.42 -6.01 17.42
N LEU A 20 11.77 -5.56 16.35
CA LEU A 20 10.36 -5.13 16.37
C LEU A 20 9.40 -6.31 16.51
N THR A 21 9.85 -7.45 16.05
CA THR A 21 9.18 -8.74 16.16
C THR A 21 9.86 -9.52 17.27
N LYS A 22 9.30 -10.57 17.80
CA LYS A 22 9.97 -11.40 18.80
C LYS A 22 10.95 -12.40 18.17
N LEU A 23 11.65 -11.98 17.09
CA LEU A 23 12.55 -12.80 16.29
C LEU A 23 14.03 -12.41 16.46
N GLU A 24 14.37 -11.60 17.46
CA GLU A 24 15.73 -11.13 17.75
C GLU A 24 16.74 -12.27 18.07
N TYR A 25 16.26 -13.48 18.39
CA TYR A 25 17.11 -14.66 18.55
C TYR A 25 17.73 -15.15 17.22
N GLN A 26 17.19 -14.70 16.08
CA GLN A 26 17.77 -14.88 14.75
C GLN A 26 18.59 -13.64 14.41
N SER A 27 19.87 -13.79 14.18
CA SER A 27 20.75 -12.68 13.80
C SER A 27 21.41 -12.93 12.46
N PHE A 28 21.59 -11.87 11.71
CA PHE A 28 22.22 -11.91 10.41
C PHE A 28 23.37 -10.89 10.35
N GLU A 29 24.27 -11.05 9.39
CA GLU A 29 25.20 -9.97 9.04
C GLU A 29 24.44 -8.71 8.70
N LYS A 30 25.01 -7.55 9.05
CA LYS A 30 24.39 -6.25 8.79
C LYS A 30 24.06 -6.11 7.30
N GLU A 31 22.78 -6.02 7.02
CA GLU A 31 22.27 -5.79 5.67
C GLU A 31 21.12 -4.79 5.72
N ARG A 32 21.17 -3.79 4.84
CA ARG A 32 20.13 -2.76 4.79
C ARG A 32 18.99 -3.19 3.91
N ILE A 33 17.82 -3.29 4.49
CA ILE A 33 16.58 -3.64 3.83
C ILE A 33 15.89 -2.35 3.37
N LYS A 34 15.63 -2.28 2.07
CA LYS A 34 15.07 -1.08 1.42
C LYS A 34 13.56 -0.99 1.58
N ASP A 35 12.88 -2.15 1.54
CA ASP A 35 11.42 -2.21 1.54
C ASP A 35 10.91 -3.62 1.91
N ILE A 36 9.64 -3.69 2.23
CA ILE A 36 8.89 -4.95 2.34
C ILE A 36 7.92 -5.05 1.15
N LYS A 37 7.96 -6.17 0.43
CA LYS A 37 7.18 -6.38 -0.79
C LYS A 37 6.66 -7.80 -0.90
N ASP A 38 5.70 -8.00 -1.81
CA ASP A 38 5.23 -9.34 -2.17
C ASP A 38 6.33 -10.15 -2.89
N LEU A 39 6.12 -11.48 -2.97
CA LEU A 39 7.08 -12.43 -3.54
C LEU A 39 7.48 -12.11 -5.01
N ASN A 40 6.56 -11.56 -5.79
CA ASN A 40 6.77 -11.33 -7.22
C ASN A 40 7.48 -10.01 -7.50
N SER A 41 7.17 -8.97 -6.74
CA SER A 41 7.71 -7.61 -6.94
C SER A 41 9.01 -7.35 -6.19
N SER A 42 9.39 -8.20 -5.22
CA SER A 42 10.60 -8.03 -4.42
C SER A 42 11.89 -8.22 -5.22
N GLN A 43 12.90 -7.44 -4.86
CA GLN A 43 14.23 -7.45 -5.46
C GLN A 43 15.30 -7.58 -4.38
N LYS A 44 16.57 -7.70 -4.79
CA LYS A 44 17.72 -7.69 -3.88
C LYS A 44 17.72 -6.43 -2.99
N GLY A 45 17.78 -6.62 -1.70
CA GLY A 45 17.66 -5.60 -0.68
C GLY A 45 16.24 -5.42 -0.15
N ASP A 46 15.26 -6.19 -0.63
CA ASP A 46 13.92 -6.21 -0.07
C ASP A 46 13.72 -7.42 0.85
N ILE A 47 12.77 -7.32 1.78
CA ILE A 47 12.22 -8.42 2.56
C ILE A 47 10.84 -8.79 2.02
N THR A 48 10.53 -10.08 1.98
CA THR A 48 9.24 -10.63 1.57
C THR A 48 8.71 -11.62 2.60
N PHE A 49 7.57 -12.25 2.33
CA PHE A 49 6.99 -13.26 3.20
C PHE A 49 6.27 -14.36 2.43
N LEU A 50 6.30 -15.59 3.00
CA LEU A 50 5.58 -16.75 2.49
C LEU A 50 4.78 -17.40 3.61
N HIS A 51 3.47 -17.18 3.64
CA HIS A 51 2.57 -17.68 4.69
C HIS A 51 1.68 -18.86 4.24
N SER A 52 1.65 -19.19 2.94
CA SER A 52 0.78 -20.24 2.40
C SER A 52 1.45 -20.99 1.25
N LYS A 53 1.27 -22.32 1.22
CA LYS A 53 1.74 -23.19 0.14
C LYS A 53 1.17 -22.79 -1.24
N ARG A 54 0.02 -22.11 -1.27
CA ARG A 54 -0.60 -21.60 -2.50
C ARG A 54 0.37 -20.70 -3.31
N TYR A 55 1.29 -20.03 -2.64
CA TYR A 55 2.26 -19.10 -3.25
C TYR A 55 3.63 -19.72 -3.50
N SER A 56 3.76 -21.05 -3.35
CA SER A 56 5.05 -21.76 -3.49
C SER A 56 5.73 -21.55 -4.85
N ASN A 57 4.96 -21.44 -5.93
CA ASN A 57 5.54 -21.18 -7.26
C ASN A 57 6.14 -19.76 -7.36
N LEU A 58 5.51 -18.77 -6.78
CA LEU A 58 6.06 -17.41 -6.70
C LEU A 58 7.30 -17.36 -5.78
N ALA A 59 7.26 -18.12 -4.68
CA ALA A 59 8.37 -18.18 -3.73
C ALA A 59 9.66 -18.71 -4.38
N LYS A 60 9.58 -19.70 -5.26
CA LYS A 60 10.74 -20.29 -5.97
C LYS A 60 11.50 -19.29 -6.84
N SER A 61 10.82 -18.27 -7.34
CA SER A 61 11.34 -17.25 -8.25
C SER A 61 11.58 -15.87 -7.61
N THR A 62 11.37 -15.77 -6.30
CA THR A 62 11.57 -14.49 -5.61
C THR A 62 13.03 -14.04 -5.67
N LYS A 63 13.23 -12.73 -5.82
CA LYS A 63 14.55 -12.09 -5.81
C LYS A 63 14.84 -11.35 -4.50
N ALA A 64 13.98 -11.52 -3.49
CA ALA A 64 14.15 -10.90 -2.18
C ALA A 64 15.44 -11.34 -1.50
N SER A 65 16.08 -10.46 -0.74
CA SER A 65 17.20 -10.83 0.13
C SER A 65 16.76 -11.68 1.32
N PHE A 66 15.57 -11.42 1.87
CA PHE A 66 15.02 -12.11 3.02
C PHE A 66 13.57 -12.50 2.81
N CYS A 67 13.17 -13.63 3.42
CA CYS A 67 11.77 -14.05 3.45
C CYS A 67 11.37 -14.53 4.84
N ILE A 68 10.29 -13.95 5.39
CA ILE A 68 9.67 -14.41 6.63
C ILE A 68 8.74 -15.57 6.28
N THR A 69 8.97 -16.73 6.88
CA THR A 69 8.21 -17.95 6.61
C THR A 69 8.26 -18.88 7.82
N ASN A 70 7.65 -20.06 7.72
CA ASN A 70 7.74 -21.11 8.73
C ASN A 70 8.58 -22.32 8.22
N GLU A 71 8.89 -23.24 9.11
CA GLU A 71 9.69 -24.42 8.78
C GLU A 71 9.11 -25.31 7.67
N ARG A 72 7.76 -25.33 7.54
CA ARG A 72 7.07 -26.17 6.54
C ARG A 72 7.16 -25.59 5.13
N LEU A 73 7.37 -24.30 4.99
CA LEU A 73 7.35 -23.60 3.72
C LEU A 73 8.72 -23.13 3.25
N ASN A 74 9.73 -23.16 4.11
CA ASN A 74 11.07 -22.67 3.80
C ASN A 74 11.71 -23.36 2.58
N SER A 75 11.41 -24.65 2.37
CA SER A 75 11.93 -25.43 1.24
C SER A 75 11.49 -24.95 -0.14
N PHE A 76 10.49 -24.07 -0.21
CA PHE A 76 10.05 -23.47 -1.49
C PHE A 76 10.87 -22.23 -1.89
N LEU A 77 11.74 -21.73 -1.02
CA LEU A 77 12.54 -20.52 -1.28
C LEU A 77 13.86 -20.85 -1.96
N PRO A 78 14.37 -19.98 -2.84
CA PRO A 78 15.66 -20.17 -3.47
C PRO A 78 16.80 -20.01 -2.45
N ALA A 79 17.92 -20.66 -2.68
CA ALA A 79 19.12 -20.58 -1.80
C ALA A 79 19.68 -19.14 -1.68
N SER A 80 19.37 -18.26 -2.62
CA SER A 80 19.76 -16.86 -2.60
C SER A 80 18.95 -16.00 -1.61
N CYS A 81 17.81 -16.50 -1.12
CA CYS A 81 16.94 -15.80 -0.19
C CYS A 81 17.21 -16.29 1.24
N LYS A 82 17.65 -15.40 2.12
CA LYS A 82 17.86 -15.72 3.54
C LYS A 82 16.51 -15.90 4.24
N ILE A 83 16.40 -16.97 5.04
CA ILE A 83 15.14 -17.38 5.65
C ILE A 83 15.06 -16.84 7.08
N ILE A 84 13.92 -16.26 7.43
CA ILE A 84 13.55 -15.85 8.78
C ILE A 84 12.37 -16.72 9.21
N ILE A 85 12.58 -17.55 10.22
CA ILE A 85 11.53 -18.46 10.71
C ILE A 85 10.63 -17.74 11.70
N SER A 86 9.32 -17.82 11.47
CA SER A 86 8.28 -17.25 12.33
C SER A 86 7.05 -18.16 12.40
N ASP A 87 6.49 -18.30 13.60
CA ASP A 87 5.19 -18.94 13.83
C ASP A 87 4.01 -17.99 13.63
N LYS A 88 4.28 -16.68 13.54
CA LYS A 88 3.28 -15.62 13.42
C LYS A 88 3.58 -14.69 12.24
N ILE A 89 3.84 -15.29 11.08
CA ILE A 89 4.34 -14.62 9.87
C ILE A 89 3.61 -13.29 9.59
N LEU A 90 2.27 -13.31 9.54
CA LEU A 90 1.49 -12.11 9.17
C LEU A 90 1.57 -11.01 10.24
N LEU A 91 1.69 -11.37 11.52
CA LEU A 91 1.86 -10.40 12.60
C LEU A 91 3.23 -9.71 12.49
N ASP A 92 4.29 -10.49 12.28
CA ASP A 92 5.65 -9.95 12.14
C ASP A 92 5.77 -9.09 10.88
N VAL A 93 5.17 -9.51 9.77
CA VAL A 93 5.05 -8.72 8.54
C VAL A 93 4.35 -7.39 8.81
N ALA A 94 3.23 -7.40 9.57
CA ALA A 94 2.51 -6.18 9.89
C ALA A 94 3.36 -5.20 10.73
N GLN A 95 4.12 -5.71 11.71
CA GLN A 95 5.01 -4.88 12.54
C GLN A 95 6.16 -4.27 11.71
N ILE A 96 6.77 -5.05 10.83
CA ILE A 96 7.82 -4.58 9.92
C ILE A 96 7.24 -3.57 8.93
N THR A 97 6.07 -3.85 8.35
CA THR A 97 5.39 -2.93 7.43
C THR A 97 5.09 -1.59 8.10
N LYS A 98 4.60 -1.61 9.33
CA LYS A 98 4.38 -0.39 10.14
C LYS A 98 5.66 0.42 10.30
N LYS A 99 6.83 -0.21 10.42
CA LYS A 99 8.10 0.49 10.50
C LYS A 99 8.47 1.19 9.20
N PHE A 100 8.26 0.54 8.05
CA PHE A 100 8.50 1.13 6.73
C PHE A 100 7.47 2.21 6.37
N TYR A 101 6.22 2.03 6.78
CA TYR A 101 5.08 2.87 6.42
C TYR A 101 4.26 3.27 7.65
N PRO A 102 4.80 4.09 8.56
CA PRO A 102 4.17 4.39 9.86
C PRO A 102 2.78 5.01 9.74
N ASN A 103 2.52 5.74 8.65
CA ASN A 103 1.23 6.41 8.42
C ASN A 103 0.20 5.52 7.70
N SER A 104 0.53 4.25 7.40
CA SER A 104 -0.40 3.36 6.67
C SER A 104 -1.53 2.80 7.51
N ILE A 105 -1.46 2.95 8.82
CA ILE A 105 -2.44 2.42 9.79
C ILE A 105 -3.22 3.51 10.54
N THR A 106 -2.93 4.78 10.24
CA THR A 106 -3.68 5.91 10.79
C THR A 106 -4.90 6.14 9.90
N ASP A 107 -6.10 6.06 10.49
CA ASP A 107 -7.35 6.41 9.82
C ASP A 107 -7.72 7.87 10.13
N ASP A 108 -6.76 8.74 9.94
CA ASP A 108 -6.93 10.17 10.12
C ASP A 108 -7.65 10.78 8.91
N PHE A 109 -8.41 11.86 9.14
CA PHE A 109 -9.01 12.59 8.03
C PHE A 109 -7.96 13.41 7.29
N ASP A 110 -8.22 13.69 6.03
CA ASP A 110 -7.35 14.54 5.22
C ASP A 110 -7.68 16.03 5.45
N ASP A 111 -6.83 16.72 6.20
CA ASP A 111 -6.92 18.16 6.47
C ASP A 111 -6.56 19.05 5.26
N SER A 112 -6.09 18.44 4.17
CA SER A 112 -5.72 19.16 2.94
C SER A 112 -6.89 19.38 1.97
N VAL A 113 -8.08 18.89 2.30
CA VAL A 113 -9.24 18.99 1.41
C VAL A 113 -9.76 20.42 1.29
N GLU A 114 -10.17 20.80 0.08
CA GLU A 114 -10.78 22.07 -0.27
C GLU A 114 -12.07 21.83 -1.05
N TYR A 115 -12.99 22.79 -1.05
CA TYR A 115 -14.15 22.72 -1.93
C TYR A 115 -13.72 22.67 -3.39
N ILE A 116 -14.37 21.83 -4.19
CA ILE A 116 -14.02 21.63 -5.61
C ILE A 116 -14.03 22.94 -6.41
N GLU A 117 -14.86 23.91 -6.01
CA GLU A 117 -14.93 25.25 -6.58
C GLU A 117 -13.62 26.05 -6.48
N ASN A 118 -12.77 25.70 -5.51
CA ASN A 118 -11.46 26.31 -5.28
C ASN A 118 -10.32 25.57 -5.96
N THR A 119 -10.64 24.48 -6.65
CA THR A 119 -9.63 23.61 -7.30
C THR A 119 -9.64 23.77 -8.84
N GLN A 120 -8.63 23.21 -9.49
CA GLN A 120 -8.55 23.13 -10.96
C GLN A 120 -9.68 22.32 -11.62
N PHE A 121 -10.52 21.63 -10.84
CA PHE A 121 -11.57 20.74 -11.34
C PHE A 121 -12.92 21.45 -11.50
N LYS A 122 -13.07 22.68 -11.02
CA LYS A 122 -14.28 23.48 -11.08
C LYS A 122 -15.00 23.45 -12.44
N ASP A 123 -14.23 23.63 -13.52
CA ASP A 123 -14.78 23.71 -14.87
C ASP A 123 -14.50 22.45 -15.71
N LYS A 124 -13.88 21.43 -15.11
CA LYS A 124 -13.47 20.20 -15.82
C LYS A 124 -14.34 19.00 -15.51
N VAL A 125 -15.00 19.01 -14.36
CA VAL A 125 -15.79 17.89 -13.84
C VAL A 125 -17.22 18.34 -13.59
N LYS A 126 -18.20 17.49 -13.93
CA LYS A 126 -19.58 17.73 -13.52
C LYS A 126 -19.76 17.24 -12.08
N TYR A 127 -20.20 18.13 -11.18
CA TYR A 127 -20.29 17.78 -9.76
C TYR A 127 -21.56 18.34 -9.08
N GLY A 128 -21.90 17.70 -7.95
CA GLY A 128 -22.98 18.11 -7.06
C GLY A 128 -22.55 19.22 -6.08
N ARG A 129 -23.24 19.30 -4.93
CA ARG A 129 -22.92 20.25 -3.86
C ARG A 129 -22.03 19.62 -2.79
N ASN A 130 -21.23 20.44 -2.09
CA ASN A 130 -20.37 20.04 -0.95
C ASN A 130 -19.35 18.95 -1.33
N ILE A 131 -18.63 19.15 -2.43
CA ILE A 131 -17.55 18.23 -2.83
C ILE A 131 -16.25 18.78 -2.27
N LEU A 132 -15.50 17.88 -1.59
CA LEU A 132 -14.17 18.17 -1.07
C LEU A 132 -13.10 17.37 -1.81
N ILE A 133 -12.02 18.04 -2.21
CA ILE A 133 -10.90 17.45 -2.97
C ILE A 133 -9.59 17.73 -2.23
N GLY A 134 -8.83 16.68 -1.97
CA GLY A 134 -7.51 16.74 -1.34
C GLY A 134 -6.38 17.11 -2.28
N LYS A 135 -5.17 17.24 -1.73
CA LYS A 135 -3.96 17.54 -2.52
C LYS A 135 -3.51 16.35 -3.38
N ASN A 136 -2.85 16.66 -4.49
CA ASN A 136 -2.33 15.66 -5.43
C ASN A 136 -3.41 14.70 -5.97
N VAL A 137 -4.61 15.21 -6.15
CA VAL A 137 -5.70 14.48 -6.82
C VAL A 137 -5.62 14.71 -8.31
N GLU A 138 -5.84 13.67 -9.08
CA GLU A 138 -5.99 13.69 -10.53
C GLU A 138 -7.37 13.16 -10.90
N ILE A 139 -8.10 13.88 -11.75
CA ILE A 139 -9.41 13.45 -12.25
C ILE A 139 -9.42 13.61 -13.76
N GLY A 140 -9.70 12.52 -14.44
CA GLY A 140 -9.81 12.46 -15.89
C GLY A 140 -11.02 13.20 -16.45
N SER A 141 -11.18 13.14 -17.75
CA SER A 141 -12.25 13.80 -18.50
C SER A 141 -13.60 13.08 -18.35
N LYS A 142 -14.72 13.81 -18.55
CA LYS A 142 -16.09 13.26 -18.53
C LYS A 142 -16.46 12.55 -17.23
N CYS A 143 -15.88 12.96 -16.11
CA CYS A 143 -16.24 12.43 -14.80
C CYS A 143 -17.42 13.20 -14.19
N LEU A 144 -18.15 12.47 -13.32
CA LEU A 144 -19.27 12.99 -12.54
C LEU A 144 -19.05 12.68 -11.07
N ILE A 145 -19.28 13.65 -10.19
CA ILE A 145 -19.18 13.48 -8.73
C ILE A 145 -20.48 13.90 -8.08
N GLY A 146 -21.12 12.99 -7.37
CA GLY A 146 -22.37 13.21 -6.64
C GLY A 146 -22.19 14.10 -5.41
N HIS A 147 -23.29 14.51 -4.79
CA HIS A 147 -23.31 15.42 -3.64
C HIS A 147 -22.61 14.88 -2.41
N ASN A 148 -22.03 15.75 -1.59
CA ASN A 148 -21.42 15.44 -0.28
C ASN A 148 -20.30 14.39 -0.35
N SER A 149 -19.58 14.30 -1.45
CA SER A 149 -18.49 13.31 -1.60
C SER A 149 -17.15 13.93 -1.33
N ILE A 150 -16.23 13.13 -0.78
CA ILE A 150 -14.88 13.53 -0.40
C ILE A 150 -13.88 12.67 -1.15
N ILE A 151 -12.97 13.30 -1.88
CA ILE A 151 -11.86 12.65 -2.56
C ILE A 151 -10.58 13.12 -1.87
N GLU A 152 -10.02 12.26 -1.02
CA GLU A 152 -8.84 12.61 -0.24
C GLU A 152 -7.57 12.70 -1.10
N LYS A 153 -6.47 13.07 -0.49
CA LYS A 153 -5.16 13.28 -1.15
C LYS A 153 -4.63 12.04 -1.87
N ASN A 154 -3.78 12.30 -2.88
CA ASN A 154 -3.04 11.29 -3.65
C ASN A 154 -3.91 10.30 -4.43
N ILE A 155 -5.12 10.68 -4.81
CA ILE A 155 -6.04 9.85 -5.57
C ILE A 155 -5.94 10.15 -7.05
N SER A 156 -5.94 9.11 -7.88
CA SER A 156 -6.06 9.24 -9.33
C SER A 156 -7.33 8.56 -9.81
N ILE A 157 -8.16 9.31 -10.53
CA ILE A 157 -9.40 8.86 -11.17
C ILE A 157 -9.25 9.02 -12.67
N GLY A 158 -9.45 7.95 -13.42
CA GLY A 158 -9.39 7.95 -14.87
C GLY A 158 -10.58 8.63 -15.54
N ASP A 159 -10.68 8.47 -16.85
CA ASP A 159 -11.73 9.07 -17.67
C ASP A 159 -13.07 8.34 -17.52
N ASN A 160 -14.16 9.08 -17.77
CA ASN A 160 -15.52 8.54 -17.86
C ASN A 160 -15.95 7.78 -16.60
N CYS A 161 -15.60 8.31 -15.42
CA CYS A 161 -15.97 7.75 -14.12
C CYS A 161 -17.17 8.47 -13.52
N SER A 162 -17.99 7.72 -12.79
CA SER A 162 -19.13 8.27 -12.05
C SER A 162 -18.96 7.90 -10.57
N ILE A 163 -18.84 8.93 -9.73
CA ILE A 163 -18.78 8.80 -8.28
C ILE A 163 -20.13 9.25 -7.74
N GLY A 164 -20.79 8.39 -6.98
CA GLY A 164 -22.09 8.66 -6.38
C GLY A 164 -22.04 9.73 -5.29
N SER A 165 -23.19 9.97 -4.66
CA SER A 165 -23.33 10.90 -3.54
C SER A 165 -22.91 10.23 -2.22
N ASN A 166 -22.43 11.03 -1.26
CA ASN A 166 -21.98 10.55 0.06
C ASN A 166 -20.89 9.47 -0.03
N VAL A 167 -19.97 9.59 -0.98
CA VAL A 167 -18.85 8.66 -1.18
C VAL A 167 -17.58 9.29 -0.60
N ILE A 168 -16.80 8.48 0.12
CA ILE A 168 -15.47 8.86 0.59
C ILE A 168 -14.45 7.96 -0.10
N ILE A 169 -13.50 8.57 -0.80
CA ILE A 169 -12.43 7.85 -1.50
C ILE A 169 -11.11 8.14 -0.81
N LYS A 170 -10.46 7.08 -0.33
CA LYS A 170 -9.14 7.11 0.32
C LYS A 170 -8.19 6.15 -0.39
N ASN A 171 -6.91 6.51 -0.52
CA ASN A 171 -5.82 5.62 -0.93
C ASN A 171 -6.16 4.74 -2.15
N SER A 172 -6.74 5.32 -3.19
CA SER A 172 -7.28 4.57 -4.32
C SER A 172 -6.76 5.05 -5.67
N LEU A 173 -6.53 4.08 -6.56
CA LEU A 173 -6.24 4.33 -7.98
C LEU A 173 -7.40 3.77 -8.80
N ILE A 174 -8.21 4.65 -9.34
CA ILE A 174 -9.42 4.33 -10.10
C ILE A 174 -9.09 4.48 -11.57
N LYS A 175 -9.31 3.42 -12.36
CA LYS A 175 -9.11 3.44 -13.80
C LYS A 175 -10.33 4.03 -14.53
N ASN A 176 -10.30 4.00 -15.86
CA ASN A 176 -11.37 4.52 -16.69
C ASN A 176 -12.65 3.69 -16.59
N ASN A 177 -13.81 4.33 -16.83
CA ASN A 177 -15.12 3.69 -16.92
C ASN A 177 -15.57 3.00 -15.61
N VAL A 178 -15.23 3.56 -14.46
CA VAL A 178 -15.64 3.04 -13.15
C VAL A 178 -16.87 3.78 -12.65
N HIS A 179 -17.84 3.02 -12.13
CA HIS A 179 -19.03 3.54 -11.47
C HIS A 179 -19.02 3.16 -9.99
N ILE A 180 -19.00 4.14 -9.13
CA ILE A 180 -19.11 3.99 -7.66
C ILE A 180 -20.50 4.49 -7.28
N LEU A 181 -21.28 3.67 -6.63
CA LEU A 181 -22.67 4.00 -6.26
C LEU A 181 -22.72 4.88 -5.02
N ASP A 182 -23.88 5.48 -4.74
CA ASP A 182 -24.10 6.31 -3.59
C ASP A 182 -23.79 5.58 -2.28
N GLY A 183 -23.15 6.27 -1.34
CA GLY A 183 -22.83 5.74 -0.02
C GLY A 183 -21.75 4.68 0.04
N CYS A 184 -20.98 4.46 -1.03
CA CYS A 184 -19.82 3.56 -0.98
C CYS A 184 -18.69 4.16 -0.13
N VAL A 185 -18.07 3.31 0.69
CA VAL A 185 -16.93 3.63 1.57
C VAL A 185 -15.81 2.61 1.36
#